data_b4dd9d4d53d40c381f2616c6ff4453fd
#
_entry.id   b4dd9d4d53d40c381f2616c6ff4453fd
#
_cell.length_a   1.000
_cell.length_b   1.000
_cell.length_c   1.000
_cell.angle_alpha   90.00
_cell.angle_beta   90.00
_cell.angle_gamma   90.00
#
_symmetry.space_group_name_H-M   'P 1'
#
loop_
_entity.id
_entity.type
_entity.pdbx_description
1 polymer ?
#
loop_
_entity_poly.entity_id
_entity_poly.type
_entity_poly.pdbx_seq_one_letter_code
_entity_poly.pdbx_strand_id
1 'polypeptide(L)'
;MEKEQPFENLFGQVTVKKRLNFYLEAFEATSLCPFLAFIGAKGLGKTEFARQFAHQLRNTDGSRRPFLELNCSTIKNVEQFFEQIFIPLIMENELTVLFDEAHELPKDLTNAFLTVFNTEKVTTKELHWRDGVYPFDFKKQTFMFATTESDKIFPPLKDRLTTIDFEAYSYEDLSKIFAAQCEDIDFSEDALRELAKTSRGNARSCVMRGRDVALYCAR
;
A
#
# COMPACT_ATOMS: atom_id res chain seq x y z
N MET A 1 -2.63 2.40 -27.92
CA MET A 1 -2.03 2.76 -26.64
C MET A 1 -1.54 1.47 -26.02
N GLU A 2 -0.23 1.28 -25.92
CA GLU A 2 0.33 0.18 -25.15
C GLU A 2 -0.16 0.32 -23.70
N LYS A 3 -0.77 -0.73 -23.14
CA LYS A 3 -1.11 -0.76 -21.72
C LYS A 3 0.24 -0.73 -20.98
N GLU A 4 0.55 0.36 -20.30
CA GLU A 4 1.65 0.40 -19.33
C GLU A 4 1.51 -0.83 -18.43
N GLN A 5 2.55 -1.65 -18.37
CA GLN A 5 2.50 -2.82 -17.48
C GLN A 5 2.52 -2.32 -16.03
N PRO A 6 1.52 -2.70 -15.21
CA PRO A 6 1.50 -2.31 -13.81
C PRO A 6 2.80 -2.73 -13.12
N PHE A 7 3.38 -1.84 -12.33
CA PHE A 7 4.60 -2.08 -11.54
C PHE A 7 5.90 -2.26 -12.35
N GLU A 8 5.97 -1.82 -13.61
CA GLU A 8 7.17 -1.94 -14.45
C GLU A 8 8.37 -1.22 -13.81
N ASN A 9 8.14 -0.06 -13.21
CA ASN A 9 9.16 0.76 -12.56
C ASN A 9 9.55 0.27 -11.15
N LEU A 10 8.97 -0.82 -10.66
CA LEU A 10 9.30 -1.42 -9.38
C LEU A 10 10.12 -2.69 -9.60
N PHE A 11 11.29 -2.77 -8.99
CA PHE A 11 12.17 -3.94 -9.11
C PHE A 11 11.79 -5.00 -8.07
N GLY A 12 12.12 -6.26 -8.36
CA GLY A 12 11.89 -7.38 -7.45
C GLY A 12 10.43 -7.66 -7.11
N GLN A 13 10.20 -8.30 -5.98
CA GLN A 13 8.87 -8.62 -5.43
C GLN A 13 7.94 -9.33 -6.45
N VAL A 14 8.48 -10.30 -7.20
CA VAL A 14 7.78 -10.95 -8.32
C VAL A 14 6.43 -11.56 -7.89
N THR A 15 6.40 -12.22 -6.73
CA THR A 15 5.19 -12.83 -6.17
C THR A 15 4.14 -11.77 -5.83
N VAL A 16 4.57 -10.66 -5.24
CA VAL A 16 3.70 -9.50 -4.93
C VAL A 16 3.08 -8.95 -6.21
N LYS A 17 3.88 -8.69 -7.24
CA LYS A 17 3.41 -8.18 -8.54
C LYS A 17 2.37 -9.10 -9.17
N LYS A 18 2.62 -10.41 -9.20
CA LYS A 18 1.66 -11.39 -9.74
C LYS A 18 0.32 -11.36 -9.01
N ARG A 19 0.35 -11.30 -7.68
CA ARG A 19 -0.87 -11.23 -6.87
C ARG A 19 -1.62 -9.90 -7.07
N LEU A 20 -0.91 -8.79 -7.11
CA LEU A 20 -1.52 -7.48 -7.34
C LEU A 20 -2.13 -7.39 -8.75
N ASN A 21 -1.47 -7.89 -9.78
CA ASN A 21 -2.03 -7.95 -11.13
C ASN A 21 -3.34 -8.77 -11.18
N PHE A 22 -3.39 -9.91 -10.49
CA PHE A 22 -4.62 -10.69 -10.37
C PHE A 22 -5.77 -9.85 -9.75
N TYR A 23 -5.49 -9.05 -8.71
CA TYR A 23 -6.52 -8.20 -8.09
C TYR A 23 -6.89 -6.98 -8.96
N LEU A 24 -5.99 -6.47 -9.80
CA LEU A 24 -6.32 -5.45 -10.80
C LEU A 24 -7.30 -6.00 -11.85
N GLU A 25 -7.03 -7.20 -12.39
CA GLU A 25 -7.93 -7.87 -13.33
C GLU A 25 -9.30 -8.15 -12.71
N ALA A 26 -9.32 -8.62 -11.45
CA ALA A 26 -10.57 -8.83 -10.71
C ALA A 26 -11.35 -7.52 -10.48
N PHE A 27 -10.64 -6.42 -10.20
CA PHE A 27 -11.26 -5.11 -10.05
C PHE A 27 -11.82 -4.57 -11.37
N GLU A 28 -11.12 -4.73 -12.49
CA GLU A 28 -11.63 -4.37 -13.81
C GLU A 28 -12.97 -5.08 -14.13
N ALA A 29 -13.11 -6.33 -13.70
CA ALA A 29 -14.32 -7.12 -13.94
C ALA A 29 -15.47 -6.83 -12.96
N THR A 30 -15.20 -6.44 -11.72
CA THR A 30 -16.20 -6.41 -10.63
C THR A 30 -16.36 -5.05 -9.96
N SER A 31 -15.41 -4.14 -10.15
CA SER A 31 -15.23 -2.89 -9.39
C SER A 31 -15.04 -3.12 -7.88
N LEU A 32 -14.70 -4.33 -7.47
CA LEU A 32 -14.46 -4.70 -6.06
C LEU A 32 -13.01 -5.14 -5.88
N CYS A 33 -12.40 -4.66 -4.81
CA CYS A 33 -11.07 -5.07 -4.37
C CYS A 33 -11.19 -5.72 -2.98
N PRO A 34 -10.51 -6.85 -2.72
CA PRO A 34 -10.43 -7.36 -1.37
C PRO A 34 -9.67 -6.38 -0.46
N PHE A 35 -9.87 -6.49 0.84
CA PHE A 35 -9.12 -5.70 1.83
C PHE A 35 -7.69 -6.21 1.90
N LEU A 36 -6.78 -5.58 1.13
CA LEU A 36 -5.39 -6.00 1.03
C LEU A 36 -4.59 -5.55 2.24
N ALA A 37 -3.77 -6.44 2.79
CA ALA A 37 -2.81 -6.13 3.85
C ALA A 37 -1.38 -6.39 3.37
N PHE A 38 -0.62 -5.33 3.19
CA PHE A 38 0.80 -5.37 2.80
C PHE A 38 1.65 -5.60 4.04
N ILE A 39 2.27 -6.77 4.14
CA ILE A 39 3.01 -7.21 5.32
C ILE A 39 4.48 -7.39 5.00
N GLY A 40 5.36 -6.93 5.87
CA GLY A 40 6.80 -7.12 5.73
C GLY A 40 7.61 -6.07 6.46
N ALA A 41 8.90 -6.28 6.59
CA ALA A 41 9.81 -5.38 7.30
C ALA A 41 9.80 -3.95 6.74
N LYS A 42 10.31 -3.00 7.52
CA LYS A 42 10.41 -1.61 7.11
C LYS A 42 11.32 -1.46 5.89
N GLY A 43 10.90 -0.64 4.91
CA GLY A 43 11.71 -0.32 3.74
C GLY A 43 11.65 -1.33 2.60
N LEU A 44 10.71 -2.29 2.62
CA LEU A 44 10.50 -3.26 1.54
C LEU A 44 9.56 -2.76 0.41
N GLY A 45 9.11 -1.51 0.47
CA GLY A 45 8.31 -0.92 -0.61
C GLY A 45 6.80 -1.07 -0.46
N LYS A 46 6.28 -1.56 0.69
CA LYS A 46 4.82 -1.78 0.91
C LYS A 46 3.96 -0.60 0.47
N THR A 47 4.24 0.59 0.99
CA THR A 47 3.50 1.83 0.68
C THR A 47 3.63 2.21 -0.79
N GLU A 48 4.80 2.01 -1.41
CA GLU A 48 5.01 2.29 -2.83
C GLU A 48 4.22 1.34 -3.73
N PHE A 49 4.23 0.03 -3.42
CA PHE A 49 3.40 -0.94 -4.15
C PHE A 49 1.91 -0.66 -3.98
N ALA A 50 1.47 -0.28 -2.78
CA ALA A 50 0.09 0.11 -2.51
C ALA A 50 -0.31 1.35 -3.33
N ARG A 51 0.56 2.36 -3.42
CA ARG A 51 0.34 3.58 -4.21
C ARG A 51 0.26 3.26 -5.71
N GLN A 52 1.19 2.48 -6.24
CA GLN A 52 1.19 2.07 -7.65
C GLN A 52 -0.04 1.24 -7.99
N PHE A 53 -0.46 0.33 -7.11
CA PHE A 53 -1.71 -0.41 -7.25
C PHE A 53 -2.93 0.53 -7.29
N ALA A 54 -3.03 1.46 -6.34
CA ALA A 54 -4.12 2.43 -6.29
C ALA A 54 -4.21 3.29 -7.56
N HIS A 55 -3.07 3.67 -8.14
CA HIS A 55 -3.02 4.45 -9.38
C HIS A 55 -3.54 3.69 -10.62
N GLN A 56 -3.62 2.36 -10.56
CA GLN A 56 -4.24 1.55 -11.63
C GLN A 56 -5.76 1.48 -11.50
N LEU A 57 -6.30 1.70 -10.30
CA LEU A 57 -7.74 1.67 -10.07
C LEU A 57 -8.42 2.88 -10.73
N ARG A 58 -9.64 2.67 -11.21
CA ARG A 58 -10.43 3.71 -11.86
C ARG A 58 -11.73 3.96 -11.11
N ASN A 59 -12.17 5.20 -11.17
CA ASN A 59 -13.51 5.60 -10.75
C ASN A 59 -14.55 5.12 -11.75
N THR A 60 -15.82 5.23 -11.40
CA THR A 60 -16.95 4.85 -12.26
C THR A 60 -16.99 5.64 -13.56
N ASP A 61 -16.45 6.85 -13.61
CA ASP A 61 -16.32 7.69 -14.79
C ASP A 61 -15.05 7.42 -15.63
N GLY A 62 -14.20 6.45 -15.21
CA GLY A 62 -12.94 6.09 -15.85
C GLY A 62 -11.75 6.97 -15.46
N SER A 63 -11.94 8.01 -14.66
CA SER A 63 -10.84 8.83 -14.14
C SER A 63 -9.95 8.05 -13.16
N ARG A 64 -8.75 8.56 -12.90
CA ARG A 64 -7.86 7.97 -11.88
C ARG A 64 -8.49 8.12 -10.50
N ARG A 65 -8.50 7.01 -9.76
CA ARG A 65 -8.99 7.00 -8.38
C ARG A 65 -8.00 7.73 -7.46
N PRO A 66 -8.45 8.73 -6.69
CA PRO A 66 -7.61 9.40 -5.70
C PRO A 66 -7.05 8.43 -4.67
N PHE A 67 -5.86 8.72 -4.15
CA PHE A 67 -5.19 7.91 -3.14
C PHE A 67 -5.00 8.72 -1.86
N LEU A 68 -5.56 8.21 -0.76
CA LEU A 68 -5.44 8.78 0.58
C LEU A 68 -4.59 7.85 1.45
N GLU A 69 -3.42 8.32 1.85
CA GLU A 69 -2.52 7.62 2.78
C GLU A 69 -2.72 8.16 4.20
N LEU A 70 -3.07 7.28 5.11
CA LEU A 70 -3.30 7.59 6.52
C LEU A 70 -2.27 6.88 7.38
N ASN A 71 -1.44 7.60 8.09
CA ASN A 71 -0.58 7.02 9.11
C ASN A 71 -1.42 6.75 10.37
N CYS A 72 -1.63 5.47 10.70
CA CYS A 72 -2.48 5.07 11.82
C CYS A 72 -1.98 5.56 13.19
N SER A 73 -0.67 5.81 13.35
CA SER A 73 -0.13 6.39 14.59
C SER A 73 -0.63 7.80 14.90
N THR A 74 -1.18 8.50 13.89
CA THR A 74 -1.75 9.85 14.06
C THR A 74 -3.24 9.84 14.39
N ILE A 75 -3.90 8.70 14.27
CA ILE A 75 -5.33 8.53 14.57
C ILE A 75 -5.47 8.20 16.05
N LYS A 76 -6.12 9.07 16.81
CA LYS A 76 -6.20 8.93 18.28
C LYS A 76 -7.34 8.03 18.76
N ASN A 77 -8.47 8.06 18.06
CA ASN A 77 -9.69 7.33 18.42
C ASN A 77 -10.69 7.29 17.26
N VAL A 78 -11.77 6.54 17.43
CA VAL A 78 -12.85 6.39 16.45
C VAL A 78 -13.54 7.74 16.14
N GLU A 79 -13.70 8.63 17.11
CA GLU A 79 -14.34 9.94 16.93
C GLU A 79 -13.55 10.81 15.95
N GLN A 80 -12.24 10.96 16.18
CA GLN A 80 -11.37 11.71 15.28
C GLN A 80 -11.42 11.14 13.87
N PHE A 81 -11.39 9.81 13.72
CA PHE A 81 -11.45 9.18 12.41
C PHE A 81 -12.73 9.55 11.67
N PHE A 82 -13.91 9.43 12.31
CA PHE A 82 -15.16 9.75 11.63
C PHE A 82 -15.32 11.24 11.35
N GLU A 83 -15.09 12.11 12.32
CA GLU A 83 -15.35 13.53 12.18
C GLU A 83 -14.34 14.25 11.29
N GLN A 84 -13.05 13.86 11.35
CA GLN A 84 -11.99 14.58 10.64
C GLN A 84 -11.49 13.90 9.37
N ILE A 85 -11.77 12.60 9.20
CA ILE A 85 -11.26 11.84 8.07
C ILE A 85 -12.40 11.22 7.25
N PHE A 86 -13.24 10.37 7.86
CA PHE A 86 -14.24 9.61 7.11
C PHE A 86 -15.29 10.50 6.47
N ILE A 87 -15.97 11.33 7.27
CA ILE A 87 -17.04 12.22 6.78
C ILE A 87 -16.52 13.20 5.72
N PRO A 88 -15.47 13.98 5.96
CA PRO A 88 -15.05 15.01 5.00
C PRO A 88 -14.29 14.46 3.79
N LEU A 89 -13.62 13.30 3.90
CA LEU A 89 -12.69 12.84 2.85
C LEU A 89 -13.11 11.55 2.17
N ILE A 90 -13.84 10.64 2.85
CA ILE A 90 -14.07 9.28 2.38
C ILE A 90 -15.54 9.04 1.99
N MET A 91 -16.49 9.44 2.83
CA MET A 91 -17.87 8.96 2.84
C MET A 91 -18.57 9.02 1.47
N GLU A 92 -18.45 10.13 0.73
CA GLU A 92 -19.12 10.31 -0.57
C GLU A 92 -18.17 10.27 -1.77
N ASN A 93 -16.89 9.98 -1.54
CA ASN A 93 -15.88 10.03 -2.56
C ASN A 93 -15.50 8.65 -3.09
N GLU A 94 -15.14 8.60 -4.37
CA GLU A 94 -14.48 7.44 -4.98
C GLU A 94 -12.98 7.58 -4.76
N LEU A 95 -12.40 6.73 -3.89
CA LEU A 95 -10.98 6.79 -3.57
C LEU A 95 -10.45 5.47 -3.05
N THR A 96 -9.12 5.38 -3.00
CA THR A 96 -8.40 4.30 -2.33
C THR A 96 -7.75 4.83 -1.05
N VAL A 97 -8.02 4.18 0.08
CA VAL A 97 -7.45 4.51 1.39
C VAL A 97 -6.40 3.48 1.77
N LEU A 98 -5.22 3.94 2.13
CA LEU A 98 -4.18 3.11 2.74
C LEU A 98 -4.05 3.48 4.22
N PHE A 99 -4.29 2.52 5.09
CA PHE A 99 -3.96 2.57 6.51
C PHE A 99 -2.51 2.09 6.70
N ASP A 100 -1.56 3.03 6.72
CA ASP A 100 -0.15 2.70 6.95
C ASP A 100 0.15 2.58 8.44
N GLU A 101 1.06 1.67 8.81
CA GLU A 101 1.32 1.23 10.19
C GLU A 101 0.03 0.76 10.90
N ALA A 102 -0.73 -0.11 10.21
CA ALA A 102 -2.06 -0.54 10.65
C ALA A 102 -2.10 -1.23 12.03
N HIS A 103 -0.97 -1.68 12.55
CA HIS A 103 -0.85 -2.19 13.92
C HIS A 103 -1.02 -1.09 15.00
N GLU A 104 -0.92 0.19 14.62
CA GLU A 104 -1.14 1.35 15.50
C GLU A 104 -2.61 1.83 15.50
N LEU A 105 -3.51 1.14 14.79
CA LEU A 105 -4.94 1.50 14.81
C LEU A 105 -5.50 1.47 16.24
N PRO A 106 -6.23 2.52 16.66
CA PRO A 106 -6.92 2.54 17.95
C PRO A 106 -7.89 1.35 18.10
N LYS A 107 -7.97 0.79 19.30
CA LYS A 107 -8.81 -0.40 19.58
C LYS A 107 -10.30 -0.16 19.29
N ASP A 108 -10.80 1.01 19.61
CA ASP A 108 -12.18 1.41 19.37
C ASP A 108 -12.49 1.50 17.88
N LEU A 109 -11.57 2.07 17.09
CA LEU A 109 -11.66 2.11 15.63
C LEU A 109 -11.51 0.70 15.02
N THR A 110 -10.58 -0.10 15.51
CA THR A 110 -10.40 -1.49 15.07
C THR A 110 -11.69 -2.29 15.29
N ASN A 111 -12.36 -2.13 16.44
CA ASN A 111 -13.63 -2.79 16.73
C ASN A 111 -14.75 -2.32 15.77
N ALA A 112 -14.80 -1.02 15.45
CA ALA A 112 -15.74 -0.49 14.47
C ALA A 112 -15.50 -1.13 13.09
N PHE A 113 -14.24 -1.28 12.69
CA PHE A 113 -13.86 -1.91 11.41
C PHE A 113 -14.27 -3.38 11.30
N LEU A 114 -14.39 -4.12 12.41
CA LEU A 114 -14.89 -5.50 12.37
C LEU A 114 -16.33 -5.61 11.85
N THR A 115 -17.12 -4.59 12.07
CA THR A 115 -18.51 -4.53 11.57
C THR A 115 -18.53 -4.25 10.07
N VAL A 116 -17.59 -3.45 9.58
CA VAL A 116 -17.53 -2.98 8.19
C VAL A 116 -16.78 -3.97 7.31
N PHE A 117 -15.54 -4.30 7.70
CA PHE A 117 -14.66 -5.17 6.91
C PHE A 117 -14.95 -6.64 7.27
N ASN A 118 -16.00 -7.20 6.70
CA ASN A 118 -16.29 -8.62 6.86
C ASN A 118 -16.13 -9.36 5.53
N THR A 119 -16.11 -10.71 5.60
CA THR A 119 -15.87 -11.59 4.45
C THR A 119 -17.11 -11.81 3.58
N GLU A 120 -18.26 -11.24 3.91
CA GLU A 120 -19.47 -11.36 3.12
C GLU A 120 -19.32 -10.61 1.80
N LYS A 121 -19.84 -11.20 0.72
CA LYS A 121 -19.86 -10.58 -0.62
C LYS A 121 -20.92 -9.49 -0.70
N VAL A 122 -20.70 -8.39 -0.01
CA VAL A 122 -21.57 -7.21 -0.06
C VAL A 122 -20.83 -6.03 -0.66
N THR A 123 -21.56 -5.18 -1.37
CA THR A 123 -21.00 -3.98 -2.00
C THR A 123 -21.09 -2.76 -1.10
N THR A 124 -21.95 -2.80 -0.11
CA THR A 124 -22.17 -1.70 0.84
C THR A 124 -22.32 -2.23 2.26
N LYS A 125 -21.83 -1.47 3.21
CA LYS A 125 -22.04 -1.70 4.66
C LYS A 125 -22.36 -0.38 5.33
N GLU A 126 -23.14 -0.45 6.39
CA GLU A 126 -23.43 0.70 7.25
C GLU A 126 -22.82 0.48 8.63
N LEU A 127 -22.17 1.49 9.13
CA LEU A 127 -21.71 1.55 10.50
C LEU A 127 -22.56 2.53 11.29
N HIS A 128 -23.23 2.04 12.33
CA HIS A 128 -23.91 2.87 13.30
C HIS A 128 -22.95 3.29 14.40
N TRP A 129 -22.70 4.58 14.50
CA TRP A 129 -21.82 5.13 15.52
C TRP A 129 -22.45 6.41 16.09
N ARG A 130 -22.68 6.46 17.42
CA ARG A 130 -23.52 7.47 18.10
C ARG A 130 -24.89 7.56 17.42
N ASP A 131 -25.32 8.77 17.08
CA ASP A 131 -26.62 9.03 16.42
C ASP A 131 -26.52 9.03 14.89
N GLY A 132 -25.36 8.66 14.34
CA GLY A 132 -25.07 8.67 12.90
C GLY A 132 -25.02 7.28 12.27
N VAL A 133 -25.36 7.25 10.97
CA VAL A 133 -25.20 6.07 10.10
C VAL A 133 -24.17 6.43 9.02
N TYR A 134 -23.12 5.63 8.92
CA TYR A 134 -21.98 5.90 8.03
C TYR A 134 -21.89 4.80 6.97
N PRO A 135 -22.27 5.09 5.72
CA PRO A 135 -22.23 4.12 4.64
C PRO A 135 -20.80 3.94 4.11
N PHE A 136 -20.42 2.69 3.88
CA PHE A 136 -19.23 2.28 3.17
C PHE A 136 -19.66 1.64 1.85
N ASP A 137 -19.23 2.19 0.73
CA ASP A 137 -19.47 1.66 -0.61
C ASP A 137 -18.17 1.12 -1.21
N PHE A 138 -18.00 -0.21 -1.19
CA PHE A 138 -16.76 -0.87 -1.62
C PHE A 138 -16.53 -0.85 -3.14
N LYS A 139 -17.50 -0.43 -3.93
CA LYS A 139 -17.28 -0.13 -5.35
C LYS A 139 -16.60 1.23 -5.54
N LYS A 140 -16.93 2.18 -4.68
CA LYS A 140 -16.36 3.53 -4.68
C LYS A 140 -15.09 3.62 -3.83
N GLN A 141 -15.06 2.89 -2.72
CA GLN A 141 -14.00 2.97 -1.70
C GLN A 141 -13.19 1.68 -1.65
N THR A 142 -11.91 1.77 -1.90
CA THR A 142 -10.98 0.64 -1.73
C THR A 142 -10.17 0.88 -0.46
N PHE A 143 -10.08 -0.13 0.40
CA PHE A 143 -9.34 -0.06 1.66
C PHE A 143 -8.17 -1.03 1.64
N MET A 144 -6.98 -0.51 1.94
CA MET A 144 -5.74 -1.25 2.04
C MET A 144 -5.05 -0.96 3.36
N PHE A 145 -4.28 -1.90 3.83
CA PHE A 145 -3.55 -1.84 5.09
C PHE A 145 -2.08 -2.14 4.85
N ALA A 146 -1.17 -1.47 5.53
CA ALA A 146 0.23 -1.79 5.51
C ALA A 146 0.77 -1.88 6.95
N THR A 147 1.62 -2.85 7.21
CA THR A 147 2.20 -3.04 8.54
C THR A 147 3.58 -3.67 8.49
N THR A 148 4.41 -3.30 9.45
CA THR A 148 5.67 -3.97 9.73
C THR A 148 5.53 -5.07 10.79
N GLU A 149 4.41 -5.09 11.54
CA GLU A 149 4.17 -5.92 12.71
C GLU A 149 2.81 -6.61 12.62
N SER A 150 2.73 -7.63 11.75
CA SER A 150 1.46 -8.32 11.46
C SER A 150 0.88 -9.09 12.64
N ASP A 151 1.71 -9.44 13.60
CA ASP A 151 1.33 -10.10 14.86
C ASP A 151 0.66 -9.15 15.84
N LYS A 152 0.87 -7.84 15.70
CA LYS A 152 0.19 -6.81 16.50
C LYS A 152 -1.15 -6.38 15.94
N ILE A 153 -1.47 -6.70 14.69
CA ILE A 153 -2.83 -6.48 14.18
C ILE A 153 -3.80 -7.35 14.97
N PHE A 154 -4.90 -6.75 15.40
CA PHE A 154 -5.95 -7.48 16.10
C PHE A 154 -6.40 -8.70 15.27
N PRO A 155 -6.28 -9.94 15.78
CA PRO A 155 -6.50 -11.16 15.00
C PRO A 155 -7.84 -11.19 14.24
N PRO A 156 -8.99 -10.83 14.83
CA PRO A 156 -10.25 -10.82 14.10
C PRO A 156 -10.29 -9.84 12.90
N LEU A 157 -9.53 -8.73 12.93
CA LEU A 157 -9.38 -7.85 11.78
C LEU A 157 -8.46 -8.52 10.74
N LYS A 158 -7.34 -9.08 11.18
CA LYS A 158 -6.39 -9.77 10.30
C LYS A 158 -7.03 -10.89 9.48
N ASP A 159 -7.94 -11.66 10.09
CA ASP A 159 -8.68 -12.74 9.44
C ASP A 159 -9.60 -12.27 8.30
N ARG A 160 -9.90 -10.98 8.25
CA ARG A 160 -10.71 -10.35 7.20
C ARG A 160 -9.88 -9.75 6.07
N LEU A 161 -8.56 -9.71 6.23
CA LEU A 161 -7.64 -9.10 5.28
C LEU A 161 -6.99 -10.18 4.40
N THR A 162 -6.78 -9.83 3.15
CA THR A 162 -6.00 -10.65 2.22
C THR A 162 -4.54 -10.20 2.28
N THR A 163 -3.67 -11.03 2.84
CA THR A 163 -2.26 -10.69 3.07
C THR A 163 -1.45 -10.70 1.77
N ILE A 164 -0.59 -9.71 1.60
CA ILE A 164 0.43 -9.59 0.56
C ILE A 164 1.78 -9.49 1.29
N ASP A 165 2.53 -10.58 1.29
CA ASP A 165 3.78 -10.69 2.05
C ASP A 165 4.96 -10.22 1.21
N PHE A 166 5.75 -9.31 1.77
CA PHE A 166 6.96 -8.74 1.19
C PHE A 166 8.19 -9.42 1.77
N GLU A 167 9.10 -9.81 0.90
CA GLU A 167 10.36 -10.42 1.26
C GLU A 167 11.52 -9.44 1.11
N ALA A 168 12.64 -9.75 1.76
CA ALA A 168 13.88 -9.00 1.56
C ALA A 168 14.31 -9.09 0.09
N TYR A 169 14.79 -7.98 -0.45
CA TYR A 169 15.26 -7.92 -1.83
C TYR A 169 16.54 -8.73 -2.03
N SER A 170 16.67 -9.37 -3.18
CA SER A 170 17.92 -9.95 -3.64
C SER A 170 18.96 -8.85 -3.90
N TYR A 171 20.25 -9.20 -3.87
CA TYR A 171 21.29 -8.24 -4.23
C TYR A 171 21.19 -7.81 -5.70
N GLU A 172 20.71 -8.68 -6.58
CA GLU A 172 20.46 -8.35 -7.99
C GLU A 172 19.37 -7.28 -8.13
N ASP A 173 18.24 -7.44 -7.43
CA ASP A 173 17.17 -6.44 -7.46
C ASP A 173 17.62 -5.11 -6.85
N LEU A 174 18.40 -5.16 -5.75
CA LEU A 174 18.96 -3.96 -5.14
C LEU A 174 19.96 -3.26 -6.07
N SER A 175 20.76 -4.00 -6.84
CA SER A 175 21.64 -3.41 -7.85
C SER A 175 20.85 -2.63 -8.92
N LYS A 176 19.71 -3.20 -9.38
CA LYS A 176 18.81 -2.50 -10.32
C LYS A 176 18.17 -1.26 -9.70
N ILE A 177 17.70 -1.37 -8.44
CA ILE A 177 17.16 -0.22 -7.70
C ILE A 177 18.21 0.88 -7.56
N PHE A 178 19.46 0.50 -7.26
CA PHE A 178 20.56 1.45 -7.09
C PHE A 178 20.88 2.15 -8.42
N ALA A 179 21.06 1.40 -9.50
CA ALA A 179 21.34 1.93 -10.83
C ALA A 179 20.26 2.92 -11.28
N ALA A 180 19.00 2.62 -11.04
CA ALA A 180 17.86 3.51 -11.33
C ALA A 180 17.85 4.83 -10.53
N GLN A 181 18.64 4.96 -9.47
CA GLN A 181 18.82 6.24 -8.76
C GLN A 181 20.00 7.05 -9.27
N CYS A 182 20.81 6.48 -10.16
CA CYS A 182 22.09 7.04 -10.63
C CYS A 182 22.21 6.87 -12.15
N GLU A 183 21.17 7.24 -12.90
CA GLU A 183 21.08 7.02 -14.36
C GLU A 183 22.24 7.65 -15.15
N ASP A 184 22.82 8.74 -14.65
CA ASP A 184 23.93 9.45 -15.29
C ASP A 184 25.32 8.90 -14.89
N ILE A 185 25.38 7.83 -14.08
CA ILE A 185 26.64 7.28 -13.57
C ILE A 185 26.82 5.85 -14.09
N ASP A 186 27.92 5.63 -14.77
CA ASP A 186 28.29 4.30 -15.25
C ASP A 186 29.04 3.52 -14.16
N PHE A 187 28.39 2.47 -13.64
CA PHE A 187 28.95 1.60 -12.61
C PHE A 187 29.36 0.25 -13.20
N SER A 188 30.50 -0.28 -12.75
CA SER A 188 30.79 -1.68 -12.99
C SER A 188 29.80 -2.59 -12.22
N GLU A 189 29.56 -3.79 -12.74
CA GLU A 189 28.66 -4.78 -12.07
C GLU A 189 29.14 -5.11 -10.63
N ASP A 190 30.46 -5.22 -10.43
CA ASP A 190 31.03 -5.47 -9.10
C ASP A 190 30.78 -4.30 -8.14
N ALA A 191 30.88 -3.05 -8.60
CA ALA A 191 30.58 -1.90 -7.77
C ALA A 191 29.10 -1.85 -7.36
N LEU A 192 28.19 -2.08 -8.30
CA LEU A 192 26.75 -2.15 -8.01
C LEU A 192 26.44 -3.26 -6.99
N ARG A 193 27.07 -4.43 -7.15
CA ARG A 193 26.87 -5.56 -6.25
C ARG A 193 27.36 -5.25 -4.82
N GLU A 194 28.53 -4.64 -4.68
CA GLU A 194 29.04 -4.23 -3.36
C GLU A 194 28.15 -3.16 -2.71
N LEU A 195 27.71 -2.16 -3.46
CA LEU A 195 26.77 -1.15 -2.98
C LEU A 195 25.43 -1.77 -2.55
N ALA A 196 24.90 -2.72 -3.33
CA ALA A 196 23.66 -3.42 -3.01
C ALA A 196 23.76 -4.21 -1.69
N LYS A 197 24.88 -4.89 -1.43
CA LYS A 197 25.13 -5.62 -0.18
C LYS A 197 25.02 -4.72 1.07
N THR A 198 25.45 -3.45 0.95
CA THR A 198 25.36 -2.51 2.06
C THR A 198 23.91 -2.20 2.48
N SER A 199 22.95 -2.42 1.59
CA SER A 199 21.52 -2.15 1.84
C SER A 199 20.79 -3.30 2.55
N ARG A 200 21.44 -4.47 2.70
CA ARG A 200 20.98 -5.63 3.50
C ARG A 200 19.52 -6.03 3.21
N GLY A 201 19.14 -6.15 1.94
CA GLY A 201 17.78 -6.53 1.54
C GLY A 201 16.74 -5.41 1.61
N ASN A 202 17.12 -4.18 1.94
CA ASN A 202 16.21 -3.06 2.18
C ASN A 202 16.23 -2.05 1.04
N ALA A 203 15.14 -1.94 0.27
CA ALA A 203 15.03 -1.04 -0.88
C ALA A 203 15.11 0.44 -0.49
N ARG A 204 14.49 0.85 0.64
CA ARG A 204 14.57 2.25 1.11
C ARG A 204 16.00 2.69 1.38
N SER A 205 16.78 1.83 2.06
CA SER A 205 18.20 2.08 2.31
C SER A 205 18.99 2.17 1.00
N CYS A 206 18.65 1.33 0.03
CA CYS A 206 19.27 1.32 -1.30
C CYS A 206 19.01 2.65 -2.04
N VAL A 207 17.75 3.08 -2.10
CA VAL A 207 17.34 4.34 -2.73
C VAL A 207 18.04 5.55 -2.09
N MET A 208 18.10 5.62 -0.75
CA MET A 208 18.78 6.72 -0.05
C MET A 208 20.27 6.78 -0.41
N ARG A 209 20.95 5.65 -0.38
CA ARG A 209 22.38 5.58 -0.74
C ARG A 209 22.63 5.88 -2.20
N GLY A 210 21.76 5.44 -3.11
CA GLY A 210 21.84 5.80 -4.53
C GLY A 210 21.79 7.31 -4.74
N ARG A 211 20.86 7.98 -4.08
CA ARG A 211 20.75 9.45 -4.10
C ARG A 211 22.00 10.13 -3.54
N ASP A 212 22.55 9.63 -2.44
CA ASP A 212 23.78 10.18 -1.85
C ASP A 212 24.96 10.06 -2.82
N VAL A 213 25.11 8.91 -3.49
CA VAL A 213 26.16 8.71 -4.52
C VAL A 213 25.94 9.62 -5.72
N ALA A 214 24.71 9.72 -6.22
CA ALA A 214 24.39 10.63 -7.33
C ALA A 214 24.77 12.08 -7.00
N LEU A 215 24.41 12.55 -5.81
CA LEU A 215 24.77 13.89 -5.33
C LEU A 215 26.28 14.08 -5.17
N TYR A 216 27.01 13.05 -4.74
CA TYR A 216 28.47 13.12 -4.62
C TYR A 216 29.16 13.21 -5.98
N CYS A 217 28.71 12.43 -6.96
CA CYS A 217 29.29 12.42 -8.31
C CYS A 217 28.90 13.64 -9.16
N ALA A 218 27.82 14.34 -8.82
CA ALA A 218 27.40 15.58 -9.49
C ALA A 218 28.21 16.83 -9.07
N ARG A 219 29.19 16.70 -8.17
CA ARG A 219 30.11 17.77 -7.74
C ARG A 219 31.36 17.84 -8.61
#